data_d2ab91459e3d55119ed5025ecd08aa37
#
_entry.id   d2ab91459e3d55119ed5025ecd08aa37
#
_cell.length_a   1.000
_cell.length_b   1.000
_cell.length_c   1.000
_cell.angle_alpha   90.00
_cell.angle_beta   90.00
_cell.angle_gamma   90.00
#
_symmetry.space_group_name_H-M   'P 1'
#
loop_
_entity.id
_entity.type
_entity.pdbx_description
1 polymer ?
#
loop_
_entity_poly.entity_id
_entity_poly.type
_entity_poly.pdbx_seq_one_letter_code
_entity_poly.pdbx_strand_id
1 'polypeptide(L)'
;TTSRLSVYLRCLNALHAAGIKTISSQALAEQFNLNSAQIRKDLGYFGEFGVRGVGYYVEDLRDHITKILGLDSPHRVGIIGAGRLGTALANYNGFGRSNFTVVALFDNDRQKIGHRIGDAKLLVHDVDDVARVIREEAIDVMVIAVPAKAAQRVLNQVMSVGIKAVLNFAPVSLTARRGVKVKTVDLTTSLESLSYFLSQPQSSAITEPLSQSRSKENFPQRRKGAKAESF
;
A
#
# COMPACT_ATOMS: atom_id res chain seq x y z
N THR A 1 -10.88 -3.88 -2.21
CA THR A 1 -10.33 -4.20 -3.53
C THR A 1 -9.24 -3.20 -3.96
N THR A 2 -9.49 -1.87 -3.96
CA THR A 2 -8.50 -0.86 -4.38
C THR A 2 -7.18 -0.90 -3.59
N SER A 3 -7.21 -1.13 -2.27
CA SER A 3 -5.99 -1.27 -1.48
C SER A 3 -5.11 -2.45 -1.93
N ARG A 4 -5.72 -3.54 -2.40
CA ARG A 4 -4.97 -4.68 -2.94
C ARG A 4 -4.39 -4.38 -4.32
N LEU A 5 -5.08 -3.61 -5.16
CA LEU A 5 -4.51 -3.16 -6.43
C LEU A 5 -3.21 -2.38 -6.24
N SER A 6 -3.13 -1.53 -5.21
CA SER A 6 -1.88 -0.83 -4.87
C SER A 6 -0.76 -1.79 -4.44
N VAL A 7 -1.11 -2.93 -3.81
CA VAL A 7 -0.13 -4.00 -3.52
C VAL A 7 0.31 -4.67 -4.81
N TYR A 8 -0.64 -5.05 -5.68
CA TYR A 8 -0.32 -5.68 -6.97
C TYR A 8 0.55 -4.77 -7.85
N LEU A 9 0.25 -3.47 -7.89
CA LEU A 9 1.08 -2.51 -8.62
C LEU A 9 2.53 -2.49 -8.13
N ARG A 10 2.74 -2.52 -6.81
CA ARG A 10 4.11 -2.60 -6.24
C ARG A 10 4.82 -3.90 -6.64
N CYS A 11 4.11 -5.03 -6.61
CA CYS A 11 4.67 -6.30 -7.07
C CYS A 11 5.04 -6.25 -8.56
N LEU A 12 4.16 -5.71 -9.39
CA LEU A 12 4.39 -5.57 -10.84
C LEU A 12 5.55 -4.61 -11.15
N ASN A 13 5.69 -3.52 -10.39
CA ASN A 13 6.85 -2.63 -10.53
C ASN A 13 8.17 -3.34 -10.20
N ALA A 14 8.20 -4.19 -9.18
CA ALA A 14 9.38 -5.00 -8.84
C ALA A 14 9.70 -6.01 -9.94
N LEU A 15 8.68 -6.69 -10.49
CA LEU A 15 8.83 -7.64 -11.60
C LEU A 15 9.32 -6.96 -12.88
N HIS A 16 8.76 -5.80 -13.20
CA HIS A 16 9.17 -5.00 -14.37
C HIS A 16 10.64 -4.56 -14.24
N ALA A 17 11.04 -4.07 -13.07
CA ALA A 17 12.44 -3.70 -12.78
C ALA A 17 13.39 -4.90 -12.88
N ALA A 18 12.92 -6.13 -12.60
CA ALA A 18 13.65 -7.38 -12.77
C ALA A 18 13.63 -7.92 -14.21
N GLY A 19 12.98 -7.22 -15.16
CA GLY A 19 12.88 -7.63 -16.57
C GLY A 19 11.90 -8.79 -16.83
N ILE A 20 11.05 -9.14 -15.87
CA ILE A 20 10.03 -10.19 -16.02
C ILE A 20 8.90 -9.69 -16.92
N LYS A 21 8.66 -10.36 -18.04
CA LYS A 21 7.67 -9.93 -19.02
C LYS A 21 6.27 -10.52 -18.77
N THR A 22 6.20 -11.74 -18.29
CA THR A 22 4.93 -12.44 -18.03
C THR A 22 4.96 -13.12 -16.67
N ILE A 23 3.80 -13.19 -16.02
CA ILE A 23 3.67 -13.88 -14.73
C ILE A 23 2.27 -14.49 -14.60
N SER A 24 2.18 -15.72 -14.09
CA SER A 24 0.90 -16.33 -13.73
C SER A 24 0.37 -15.79 -12.40
N SER A 25 -0.94 -15.87 -12.16
CA SER A 25 -1.51 -15.53 -10.84
C SER A 25 -0.96 -16.40 -9.72
N GLN A 26 -0.56 -17.63 -10.02
CA GLN A 26 0.05 -18.54 -9.06
C GLN A 26 1.47 -18.07 -8.70
N ALA A 27 2.33 -17.82 -9.69
CA ALA A 27 3.70 -17.34 -9.46
C ALA A 27 3.71 -15.97 -8.75
N LEU A 28 2.78 -15.06 -9.12
CA LEU A 28 2.63 -13.78 -8.43
C LEU A 28 2.25 -13.96 -6.96
N ALA A 29 1.34 -14.91 -6.67
CA ALA A 29 0.93 -15.20 -5.31
C ALA A 29 2.09 -15.79 -4.49
N GLU A 30 2.83 -16.75 -5.03
CA GLU A 30 3.97 -17.39 -4.35
C GLU A 30 5.10 -16.40 -4.08
N GLN A 31 5.49 -15.61 -5.08
CA GLN A 31 6.61 -14.67 -4.95
C GLN A 31 6.35 -13.55 -3.94
N PHE A 32 5.11 -13.12 -3.77
CA PHE A 32 4.76 -11.99 -2.92
C PHE A 32 3.87 -12.35 -1.73
N ASN A 33 3.74 -13.65 -1.42
CA ASN A 33 2.92 -14.17 -0.33
C ASN A 33 1.46 -13.65 -0.37
N LEU A 34 0.84 -13.78 -1.54
CA LEU A 34 -0.53 -13.38 -1.82
C LEU A 34 -1.41 -14.60 -2.09
N ASN A 35 -2.72 -14.40 -2.29
CA ASN A 35 -3.65 -15.47 -2.66
C ASN A 35 -4.00 -15.38 -4.15
N SER A 36 -3.70 -16.43 -4.93
CA SER A 36 -3.89 -16.46 -6.39
C SER A 36 -5.37 -16.38 -6.80
N ALA A 37 -6.28 -16.99 -6.02
CA ALA A 37 -7.72 -16.94 -6.30
C ALA A 37 -8.24 -15.49 -6.06
N GLN A 38 -7.75 -14.83 -5.01
CA GLN A 38 -8.08 -13.43 -4.72
C GLN A 38 -7.55 -12.48 -5.79
N ILE A 39 -6.32 -12.70 -6.29
CA ILE A 39 -5.75 -11.93 -7.42
C ILE A 39 -6.66 -12.03 -8.63
N ARG A 40 -7.04 -13.26 -9.05
CA ARG A 40 -7.94 -13.46 -10.19
C ARG A 40 -9.29 -12.78 -10.01
N LYS A 41 -9.89 -12.91 -8.81
CA LYS A 41 -11.18 -12.29 -8.50
C LYS A 41 -11.10 -10.77 -8.52
N ASP A 42 -10.04 -10.19 -7.95
CA ASP A 42 -9.85 -8.74 -7.91
C ASP A 42 -9.60 -8.17 -9.31
N LEU A 43 -8.74 -8.81 -10.10
CA LEU A 43 -8.46 -8.37 -11.46
C LEU A 43 -9.68 -8.56 -12.37
N GLY A 44 -10.38 -9.69 -12.29
CA GLY A 44 -11.61 -9.94 -13.06
C GLY A 44 -12.75 -8.95 -12.77
N TYR A 45 -12.74 -8.27 -11.62
CA TYR A 45 -13.68 -7.18 -11.33
C TYR A 45 -13.45 -5.93 -12.18
N PHE A 46 -12.19 -5.69 -12.61
CA PHE A 46 -11.80 -4.49 -13.36
C PHE A 46 -11.61 -4.74 -14.86
N GLY A 47 -11.58 -6.00 -15.28
CA GLY A 47 -11.41 -6.37 -16.69
C GLY A 47 -10.76 -7.74 -16.89
N GLU A 48 -10.61 -8.12 -18.13
CA GLU A 48 -9.92 -9.34 -18.54
C GLU A 48 -8.47 -9.00 -18.92
N PHE A 49 -7.53 -9.27 -18.01
CA PHE A 49 -6.12 -8.92 -18.18
C PHE A 49 -5.22 -10.12 -18.48
N GLY A 50 -5.72 -11.34 -18.29
CA GLY A 50 -4.93 -12.56 -18.42
C GLY A 50 -5.14 -13.27 -19.74
N VAL A 51 -4.08 -13.87 -20.26
CA VAL A 51 -4.13 -14.78 -21.41
C VAL A 51 -4.07 -16.21 -20.90
N ARG A 52 -5.01 -17.05 -21.35
CA ARG A 52 -5.10 -18.46 -20.94
C ARG A 52 -3.81 -19.20 -21.33
N GLY A 53 -3.19 -19.86 -20.37
CA GLY A 53 -1.93 -20.60 -20.56
C GLY A 53 -0.65 -19.74 -20.48
N VAL A 54 -0.76 -18.41 -20.53
CA VAL A 54 0.37 -17.48 -20.45
C VAL A 54 0.41 -16.75 -19.10
N GLY A 55 -0.75 -16.30 -18.61
CA GLY A 55 -0.88 -15.44 -17.43
C GLY A 55 -1.05 -13.97 -17.81
N TYR A 56 -0.39 -13.08 -17.08
CA TYR A 56 -0.46 -11.64 -17.28
C TYR A 56 0.82 -11.11 -17.90
N TYR A 57 0.72 -10.22 -18.87
CA TYR A 57 1.83 -9.39 -19.31
C TYR A 57 2.06 -8.31 -18.24
N VAL A 58 3.27 -8.29 -17.67
CA VAL A 58 3.61 -7.46 -16.50
C VAL A 58 3.44 -5.98 -16.81
N GLU A 59 3.94 -5.51 -17.95
CA GLU A 59 3.85 -4.13 -18.39
C GLU A 59 2.39 -3.69 -18.59
N ASP A 60 1.62 -4.46 -19.38
CA ASP A 60 0.23 -4.16 -19.68
C ASP A 60 -0.63 -4.12 -18.41
N LEU A 61 -0.49 -5.12 -17.53
CA LEU A 61 -1.24 -5.17 -16.29
C LEU A 61 -0.86 -4.01 -15.34
N ARG A 62 0.43 -3.67 -15.26
CA ARG A 62 0.93 -2.52 -14.51
C ARG A 62 0.26 -1.23 -14.97
N ASP A 63 0.25 -0.98 -16.29
CA ASP A 63 -0.29 0.24 -16.87
C ASP A 63 -1.82 0.34 -16.69
N HIS A 64 -2.52 -0.78 -16.82
CA HIS A 64 -3.95 -0.84 -16.52
C HIS A 64 -4.25 -0.55 -15.05
N ILE A 65 -3.52 -1.16 -14.12
CA ILE A 65 -3.73 -0.90 -12.69
C ILE A 65 -3.37 0.55 -12.34
N THR A 66 -2.33 1.12 -12.94
CA THR A 66 -1.96 2.53 -12.78
C THR A 66 -3.12 3.45 -13.17
N LYS A 67 -3.77 3.21 -14.31
CA LYS A 67 -4.95 3.95 -14.76
C LYS A 67 -6.16 3.73 -13.85
N ILE A 68 -6.44 2.49 -13.45
CA ILE A 68 -7.56 2.19 -12.54
C ILE A 68 -7.40 2.91 -11.20
N LEU A 69 -6.16 3.06 -10.71
CA LEU A 69 -5.85 3.77 -9.47
C LEU A 69 -5.75 5.30 -9.66
N GLY A 70 -5.85 5.80 -10.90
CA GLY A 70 -5.69 7.22 -11.22
C GLY A 70 -4.28 7.75 -11.00
N LEU A 71 -3.28 6.88 -11.06
CA LEU A 71 -1.88 7.23 -10.82
C LEU A 71 -1.11 7.59 -12.11
N ASP A 72 -1.80 7.64 -13.22
CA ASP A 72 -1.31 8.12 -14.52
C ASP A 72 -1.30 9.66 -14.63
N SER A 73 -1.91 10.34 -13.67
CA SER A 73 -1.93 11.79 -13.53
C SER A 73 -1.29 12.24 -12.23
N PRO A 74 -0.61 13.42 -12.19
CA PRO A 74 -0.05 13.95 -10.95
C PRO A 74 -1.16 14.43 -10.00
N HIS A 75 -1.00 14.14 -8.72
CA HIS A 75 -1.88 14.62 -7.66
C HIS A 75 -1.15 15.63 -6.78
N ARG A 76 -1.79 16.75 -6.48
CA ARG A 76 -1.26 17.81 -5.64
C ARG A 76 -1.83 17.70 -4.23
N VAL A 77 -0.94 17.64 -3.25
CA VAL A 77 -1.27 17.34 -1.86
C VAL A 77 -1.03 18.57 -0.99
N GLY A 78 -2.03 18.95 -0.19
CA GLY A 78 -1.87 19.89 0.92
C GLY A 78 -1.83 19.14 2.25
N ILE A 79 -1.04 19.63 3.21
CA ILE A 79 -0.99 19.06 4.56
C ILE A 79 -1.41 20.13 5.57
N ILE A 80 -2.43 19.84 6.38
CA ILE A 80 -2.83 20.71 7.50
C ILE A 80 -2.25 20.16 8.79
N GLY A 81 -1.46 20.99 9.46
CA GLY A 81 -0.67 20.71 10.65
C GLY A 81 0.81 20.59 10.28
N ALA A 82 1.55 21.72 10.34
CA ALA A 82 3.00 21.79 10.15
C ALA A 82 3.77 21.47 11.45
N GLY A 83 3.31 20.46 12.18
CA GLY A 83 4.01 19.88 13.32
C GLY A 83 5.03 18.82 12.88
N ARG A 84 5.60 18.07 13.86
CA ARG A 84 6.60 17.03 13.58
C ARG A 84 6.12 16.02 12.53
N LEU A 85 4.88 15.54 12.67
CA LEU A 85 4.32 14.56 11.73
C LEU A 85 4.08 15.17 10.34
N GLY A 86 3.44 16.36 10.28
CA GLY A 86 3.17 17.00 8.98
C GLY A 86 4.45 17.33 8.22
N THR A 87 5.48 17.82 8.89
CA THR A 87 6.80 18.08 8.30
C THR A 87 7.47 16.78 7.82
N ALA A 88 7.40 15.71 8.61
CA ALA A 88 7.93 14.41 8.20
C ALA A 88 7.22 13.86 6.96
N LEU A 89 5.89 14.02 6.89
CA LEU A 89 5.10 13.61 5.72
C LEU A 89 5.42 14.48 4.49
N ALA A 90 5.67 15.78 4.67
CA ALA A 90 6.06 16.69 3.59
C ALA A 90 7.40 16.28 2.94
N ASN A 91 8.32 15.71 3.73
CA ASN A 91 9.62 15.21 3.27
C ASN A 91 9.59 13.73 2.83
N TYR A 92 8.42 13.09 2.86
CA TYR A 92 8.33 11.68 2.55
C TYR A 92 8.45 11.39 1.05
N ASN A 93 9.61 10.92 0.61
CA ASN A 93 9.91 10.61 -0.80
C ASN A 93 9.00 9.56 -1.45
N GLY A 94 8.27 8.77 -0.63
CA GLY A 94 7.34 7.76 -1.12
C GLY A 94 6.14 8.34 -1.88
N PHE A 95 5.76 9.57 -1.60
CA PHE A 95 4.66 10.24 -2.31
C PHE A 95 5.02 10.50 -3.78
N GLY A 96 6.21 11.04 -4.06
CA GLY A 96 6.66 11.33 -5.41
C GLY A 96 6.76 10.09 -6.32
N ARG A 97 7.06 8.91 -5.74
CA ARG A 97 7.10 7.64 -6.49
C ARG A 97 5.72 7.18 -6.99
N SER A 98 4.65 7.76 -6.47
CA SER A 98 3.27 7.41 -6.78
C SER A 98 2.50 8.60 -7.37
N ASN A 99 3.18 9.56 -7.99
CA ASN A 99 2.61 10.76 -8.59
C ASN A 99 1.86 11.70 -7.61
N PHE A 100 2.21 11.68 -6.31
CA PHE A 100 1.73 12.64 -5.34
C PHE A 100 2.82 13.66 -5.01
N THR A 101 2.51 14.94 -5.15
CA THR A 101 3.44 16.02 -4.83
C THR A 101 2.85 16.89 -3.72
N VAL A 102 3.56 17.02 -2.60
CA VAL A 102 3.17 17.97 -1.55
C VAL A 102 3.53 19.37 -2.03
N VAL A 103 2.55 20.27 -2.06
CA VAL A 103 2.69 21.63 -2.61
C VAL A 103 2.46 22.71 -1.59
N ALA A 104 1.77 22.42 -0.48
CA ALA A 104 1.48 23.39 0.57
C ALA A 104 1.40 22.73 1.94
N LEU A 105 1.83 23.49 2.95
CA LEU A 105 1.64 23.21 4.36
C LEU A 105 0.75 24.29 4.97
N PHE A 106 -0.08 23.92 5.96
CA PHE A 106 -0.94 24.84 6.67
C PHE A 106 -0.78 24.65 8.18
N ASP A 107 -0.77 25.74 8.92
CA ASP A 107 -0.79 25.72 10.39
C ASP A 107 -1.56 26.95 10.90
N ASN A 108 -1.97 26.94 12.17
CA ASN A 108 -2.51 28.10 12.86
C ASN A 108 -1.50 28.77 13.79
N ASP A 109 -0.30 28.24 13.87
CA ASP A 109 0.79 28.79 14.69
C ASP A 109 1.48 29.92 13.93
N ARG A 110 1.30 31.14 14.42
CA ARG A 110 1.90 32.38 13.86
C ARG A 110 3.43 32.30 13.74
N GLN A 111 4.09 31.52 14.59
CA GLN A 111 5.55 31.35 14.52
C GLN A 111 5.99 30.51 13.34
N LYS A 112 5.09 29.72 12.73
CA LYS A 112 5.39 28.88 11.56
C LYS A 112 4.91 29.48 10.25
N ILE A 113 3.82 30.23 10.30
CA ILE A 113 3.22 30.86 9.12
C ILE A 113 4.23 31.80 8.45
N GLY A 114 4.33 31.69 7.12
CA GLY A 114 5.28 32.46 6.31
C GLY A 114 6.68 31.87 6.25
N HIS A 115 7.01 30.90 7.09
CA HIS A 115 8.30 30.21 7.04
C HIS A 115 8.28 29.06 6.02
N ARG A 116 9.45 28.72 5.49
CA ARG A 116 9.65 27.55 4.63
C ARG A 116 10.25 26.43 5.44
N ILE A 117 9.64 25.25 5.38
CA ILE A 117 10.06 24.07 6.13
C ILE A 117 10.20 22.86 5.24
N GLY A 118 10.96 21.88 5.74
CA GLY A 118 11.27 20.65 5.02
C GLY A 118 12.31 20.80 3.92
N ASP A 119 12.69 19.67 3.33
CA ASP A 119 13.72 19.62 2.28
C ASP A 119 13.26 20.33 1.01
N ALA A 120 11.98 20.24 0.68
CA ALA A 120 11.36 20.94 -0.44
C ALA A 120 11.12 22.44 -0.19
N LYS A 121 11.50 22.96 0.99
CA LYS A 121 11.29 24.36 1.40
C LYS A 121 9.85 24.85 1.17
N LEU A 122 8.87 24.02 1.54
CA LEU A 122 7.45 24.33 1.38
C LEU A 122 7.04 25.47 2.29
N LEU A 123 6.29 26.42 1.74
CA LEU A 123 5.74 27.55 2.50
C LEU A 123 4.62 27.04 3.43
N VAL A 124 4.66 27.50 4.67
CA VAL A 124 3.57 27.30 5.64
C VAL A 124 2.59 28.45 5.50
N HIS A 125 1.38 28.14 5.08
CA HIS A 125 0.26 29.06 4.95
C HIS A 125 -0.57 29.10 6.24
N ASP A 126 -1.28 30.20 6.47
CA ASP A 126 -2.32 30.24 7.50
C ASP A 126 -3.45 29.27 7.11
N VAL A 127 -3.97 28.51 8.07
CA VAL A 127 -5.11 27.61 7.85
C VAL A 127 -6.37 28.37 7.38
N ASP A 128 -6.49 29.66 7.72
CA ASP A 128 -7.59 30.49 7.25
C ASP A 128 -7.51 30.77 5.74
N ASP A 129 -6.33 30.71 5.15
CA ASP A 129 -6.09 30.85 3.71
C ASP A 129 -6.33 29.56 2.90
N VAL A 130 -6.71 28.47 3.54
CA VAL A 130 -6.78 27.14 2.90
C VAL A 130 -7.62 27.15 1.62
N ALA A 131 -8.73 27.87 1.62
CA ALA A 131 -9.63 27.96 0.45
C ALA A 131 -8.98 28.63 -0.77
N ARG A 132 -8.16 29.65 -0.54
CA ARG A 132 -7.40 30.36 -1.58
C ARG A 132 -6.29 29.47 -2.12
N VAL A 133 -5.46 28.94 -1.25
CA VAL A 133 -4.29 28.14 -1.63
C VAL A 133 -4.70 26.82 -2.32
N ILE A 134 -5.80 26.18 -1.90
CA ILE A 134 -6.32 24.98 -2.59
C ILE A 134 -6.61 25.29 -4.08
N ARG A 135 -7.18 26.45 -4.39
CA ARG A 135 -7.47 26.83 -5.77
C ARG A 135 -6.20 27.22 -6.55
N GLU A 136 -5.33 28.04 -5.94
CA GLU A 136 -4.09 28.51 -6.56
C GLU A 136 -3.14 27.36 -6.86
N GLU A 137 -3.01 26.41 -5.94
CA GLU A 137 -2.12 25.26 -6.05
C GLU A 137 -2.82 24.03 -6.65
N ALA A 138 -4.09 24.13 -7.07
CA ALA A 138 -4.89 23.03 -7.61
C ALA A 138 -4.77 21.75 -6.75
N ILE A 139 -4.93 21.90 -5.42
CA ILE A 139 -4.82 20.78 -4.48
C ILE A 139 -6.06 19.90 -4.60
N ASP A 140 -5.88 18.61 -4.81
CA ASP A 140 -6.95 17.61 -4.96
C ASP A 140 -6.99 16.60 -3.80
N VAL A 141 -5.89 16.46 -3.06
CA VAL A 141 -5.82 15.58 -1.89
C VAL A 141 -5.37 16.39 -0.66
N MET A 142 -6.05 16.18 0.47
CA MET A 142 -5.66 16.83 1.72
C MET A 142 -5.23 15.80 2.76
N VAL A 143 -4.13 16.09 3.44
CA VAL A 143 -3.66 15.32 4.61
C VAL A 143 -3.96 16.13 5.87
N ILE A 144 -4.60 15.48 6.85
CA ILE A 144 -4.90 16.07 8.18
C ILE A 144 -3.91 15.47 9.19
N ALA A 145 -3.02 16.31 9.72
CA ALA A 145 -2.00 15.96 10.72
C ALA A 145 -2.09 16.87 11.95
N VAL A 146 -3.31 17.17 12.39
CA VAL A 146 -3.61 18.02 13.55
C VAL A 146 -4.05 17.18 14.75
N PRO A 147 -4.07 17.74 15.97
CA PRO A 147 -4.63 17.07 17.14
C PRO A 147 -6.11 16.69 16.95
N ALA A 148 -6.53 15.57 17.56
CA ALA A 148 -7.88 15.01 17.43
C ALA A 148 -9.01 16.04 17.60
N LYS A 149 -8.87 16.96 18.58
CA LYS A 149 -9.88 18.00 18.86
C LYS A 149 -10.11 18.97 17.69
N ALA A 150 -9.14 19.17 16.81
CA ALA A 150 -9.23 20.08 15.66
C ALA A 150 -9.63 19.37 14.36
N ALA A 151 -9.46 18.06 14.28
CA ALA A 151 -9.51 17.30 13.02
C ALA A 151 -10.87 17.39 12.31
N GLN A 152 -11.99 17.31 13.03
CA GLN A 152 -13.33 17.39 12.41
C GLN A 152 -13.59 18.80 11.85
N ARG A 153 -13.20 19.86 12.56
CA ARG A 153 -13.34 21.23 12.07
C ARG A 153 -12.53 21.44 10.79
N VAL A 154 -11.29 20.96 10.77
CA VAL A 154 -10.43 21.01 9.59
C VAL A 154 -11.02 20.23 8.43
N LEU A 155 -11.55 19.02 8.66
CA LEU A 155 -12.24 18.25 7.62
C LEU A 155 -13.43 19.02 7.04
N ASN A 156 -14.26 19.61 7.88
CA ASN A 156 -15.43 20.41 7.43
C ASN A 156 -14.98 21.60 6.56
N GLN A 157 -13.91 22.28 6.94
CA GLN A 157 -13.35 23.42 6.20
C GLN A 157 -12.86 22.98 4.81
N VAL A 158 -12.07 21.91 4.69
CA VAL A 158 -11.57 21.46 3.38
C VAL A 158 -12.68 20.87 2.50
N MET A 159 -13.69 20.22 3.10
CA MET A 159 -14.87 19.77 2.36
C MET A 159 -15.69 20.92 1.79
N SER A 160 -15.79 22.05 2.48
CA SER A 160 -16.55 23.22 2.03
C SER A 160 -15.96 23.86 0.77
N VAL A 161 -14.66 23.71 0.56
CA VAL A 161 -13.92 24.21 -0.60
C VAL A 161 -13.72 23.20 -1.72
N GLY A 162 -14.36 22.03 -1.60
CA GLY A 162 -14.45 21.05 -2.71
C GLY A 162 -13.51 19.86 -2.63
N ILE A 163 -12.67 19.74 -1.59
CA ILE A 163 -11.80 18.55 -1.41
C ILE A 163 -12.68 17.31 -1.23
N LYS A 164 -12.34 16.25 -1.99
CA LYS A 164 -13.05 14.95 -1.99
C LYS A 164 -12.20 13.79 -1.47
N ALA A 165 -10.87 13.95 -1.38
CA ALA A 165 -9.95 12.93 -0.93
C ALA A 165 -9.15 13.43 0.26
N VAL A 166 -9.25 12.74 1.41
CA VAL A 166 -8.59 13.13 2.66
C VAL A 166 -7.91 11.93 3.29
N LEU A 167 -6.64 12.11 3.65
CA LEU A 167 -5.88 11.18 4.47
C LEU A 167 -5.77 11.74 5.88
N ASN A 168 -6.38 11.06 6.86
CA ASN A 168 -6.42 11.50 8.25
C ASN A 168 -5.40 10.75 9.10
N PHE A 169 -4.52 11.47 9.76
CA PHE A 169 -3.57 10.94 10.76
C PHE A 169 -3.96 11.31 12.20
N ALA A 170 -5.01 12.11 12.40
CA ALA A 170 -5.51 12.34 13.74
C ALA A 170 -6.15 11.07 14.30
N PRO A 171 -5.88 10.70 15.57
CA PRO A 171 -6.38 9.45 16.17
C PRO A 171 -7.87 9.59 16.56
N VAL A 172 -8.71 9.86 15.57
CA VAL A 172 -10.16 10.04 15.73
C VAL A 172 -10.89 9.69 14.43
N SER A 173 -12.05 9.08 14.56
CA SER A 173 -12.95 8.87 13.44
C SER A 173 -13.59 10.18 13.01
N LEU A 174 -13.53 10.47 11.72
CA LEU A 174 -14.08 11.70 11.14
C LEU A 174 -15.33 11.40 10.33
N THR A 175 -16.32 12.28 10.45
CA THR A 175 -17.58 12.19 9.70
C THR A 175 -17.49 13.05 8.44
N ALA A 176 -17.57 12.40 7.28
CA ALA A 176 -17.53 13.07 5.98
C ALA A 176 -18.92 13.11 5.33
N ARG A 177 -19.18 14.15 4.55
CA ARG A 177 -20.38 14.20 3.70
C ARG A 177 -20.29 13.21 2.54
N ARG A 178 -21.43 12.87 1.95
CA ARG A 178 -21.50 12.01 0.76
C ARG A 178 -20.60 12.55 -0.37
N GLY A 179 -19.84 11.65 -1.00
CA GLY A 179 -18.92 12.00 -2.10
C GLY A 179 -17.51 12.40 -1.65
N VAL A 180 -17.25 12.47 -0.33
CA VAL A 180 -15.91 12.68 0.20
C VAL A 180 -15.38 11.38 0.79
N LYS A 181 -14.19 10.98 0.38
CA LYS A 181 -13.49 9.81 0.91
C LYS A 181 -12.46 10.23 1.95
N VAL A 182 -12.65 9.79 3.17
CA VAL A 182 -11.65 9.90 4.24
C VAL A 182 -11.05 8.54 4.50
N LYS A 183 -9.74 8.47 4.52
CA LYS A 183 -8.99 7.29 4.97
C LYS A 183 -8.20 7.67 6.21
N THR A 184 -8.44 6.99 7.33
CA THR A 184 -7.67 7.19 8.56
C THR A 184 -6.51 6.21 8.61
N VAL A 185 -5.34 6.71 9.00
CA VAL A 185 -4.14 5.94 9.32
C VAL A 185 -3.95 6.01 10.83
N ASP A 186 -4.26 4.93 11.52
CA ASP A 186 -4.10 4.82 12.97
C ASP A 186 -2.92 3.90 13.27
N LEU A 187 -1.82 4.51 13.70
CA LEU A 187 -0.59 3.79 14.06
C LEU A 187 -0.77 3.02 15.39
N THR A 188 -1.61 3.53 16.28
CA THR A 188 -1.85 2.92 17.60
C THR A 188 -2.55 1.56 17.43
N THR A 189 -3.61 1.51 16.62
CA THR A 189 -4.30 0.26 16.32
C THR A 189 -3.37 -0.80 15.71
N SER A 190 -2.41 -0.38 14.89
CA SER A 190 -1.41 -1.28 14.32
C SER A 190 -0.48 -1.84 15.39
N LEU A 191 -0.04 -1.03 16.37
CA LEU A 191 0.77 -1.48 17.50
C LEU A 191 -0.02 -2.38 18.46
N GLU A 192 -1.29 -2.07 18.71
CA GLU A 192 -2.18 -2.89 19.55
C GLU A 192 -2.33 -4.29 18.98
N SER A 193 -2.45 -4.43 17.66
CA SER A 193 -2.54 -5.74 17.01
C SER A 193 -1.25 -6.57 17.21
N LEU A 194 -0.08 -5.93 17.22
CA LEU A 194 1.19 -6.58 17.54
C LEU A 194 1.28 -6.97 19.02
N SER A 195 0.78 -6.13 19.93
CA SER A 195 0.69 -6.46 21.35
C SER A 195 -0.16 -7.71 21.61
N TYR A 196 -1.30 -7.83 20.92
CA TYR A 196 -2.11 -9.04 20.96
C TYR A 196 -1.32 -10.27 20.51
N PHE A 197 -0.57 -10.18 19.42
CA PHE A 197 0.29 -11.28 18.95
C PHE A 197 1.34 -11.69 20.00
N LEU A 198 1.97 -10.73 20.66
CA LEU A 198 2.95 -10.99 21.72
C LEU A 198 2.33 -11.60 22.99
N SER A 199 1.06 -11.32 23.26
CA SER A 199 0.34 -11.87 24.41
C SER A 199 -0.19 -13.30 24.21
N GLN A 200 -0.18 -13.81 22.97
CA GLN A 200 -0.50 -15.20 22.70
C GLN A 200 0.62 -16.08 23.23
N PRO A 201 0.35 -17.11 24.08
CA PRO A 201 1.36 -18.09 24.44
C PRO A 201 1.86 -18.72 23.13
N GLN A 202 3.15 -18.56 22.85
CA GLN A 202 3.76 -19.26 21.72
C GLN A 202 3.55 -20.75 21.97
N SER A 203 2.58 -21.33 21.27
CA SER A 203 2.46 -22.78 21.17
C SER A 203 3.79 -23.27 20.67
N SER A 204 4.52 -23.95 21.52
CA SER A 204 5.86 -24.46 21.32
C SER A 204 5.95 -25.02 19.91
N ALA A 205 6.69 -24.38 19.05
CA ALA A 205 7.10 -24.96 17.79
C ALA A 205 7.69 -26.31 18.13
N ILE A 206 7.03 -27.37 17.71
CA ILE A 206 7.45 -28.75 17.82
C ILE A 206 8.85 -28.79 17.20
N THR A 207 9.86 -28.82 18.07
CA THR A 207 11.20 -29.23 17.72
C THR A 207 11.09 -30.73 17.47
N GLU A 208 10.86 -31.13 16.24
CA GLU A 208 11.09 -32.53 15.87
C GLU A 208 12.57 -32.80 16.12
N PRO A 209 12.89 -33.79 17.01
CA PRO A 209 14.27 -34.21 17.14
C PRO A 209 14.67 -34.87 15.84
N LEU A 210 15.73 -34.38 15.21
CA LEU A 210 16.45 -35.06 14.15
C LEU A 210 16.88 -36.44 14.66
N SER A 211 16.02 -37.45 14.45
CA SER A 211 16.37 -38.83 14.72
C SER A 211 17.40 -39.28 13.70
N GLN A 212 18.55 -39.57 14.22
CA GLN A 212 19.71 -40.19 13.62
C GLN A 212 19.35 -41.22 12.56
N SER A 213 19.80 -40.98 11.33
CA SER A 213 19.92 -41.98 10.28
C SER A 213 20.92 -43.06 10.73
N ARG A 214 20.42 -44.21 11.12
CA ARG A 214 21.22 -45.43 11.17
C ARG A 214 21.18 -46.10 9.80
N SER A 215 22.34 -46.06 9.17
CA SER A 215 22.75 -46.95 8.07
C SER A 215 22.43 -48.41 8.38
N LYS A 216 21.72 -49.07 7.51
CA LYS A 216 21.89 -50.50 7.27
C LYS A 216 21.69 -50.73 5.77
N GLU A 217 22.83 -50.95 5.13
CA GLU A 217 22.94 -51.70 3.89
C GLU A 217 22.24 -53.04 4.03
N ASN A 218 21.44 -53.40 3.08
CA ASN A 218 21.19 -54.78 2.70
C ASN A 218 20.77 -54.85 1.25
N PHE A 219 21.72 -55.21 0.41
CA PHE A 219 21.52 -55.76 -0.92
C PHE A 219 20.98 -57.19 -0.81
N PRO A 220 20.03 -57.63 -1.57
CA PRO A 220 19.92 -59.02 -1.98
C PRO A 220 20.29 -59.19 -3.44
N GLN A 221 21.10 -60.23 -3.60
CA GLN A 221 21.69 -60.73 -4.84
C GLN A 221 20.68 -61.20 -5.86
N ARG A 222 21.14 -61.14 -7.11
CA ARG A 222 20.63 -61.76 -8.32
C ARG A 222 20.22 -63.21 -8.11
N ARG A 223 19.07 -63.60 -8.70
CA ARG A 223 18.85 -64.92 -9.26
C ARG A 223 18.39 -64.83 -10.72
N LYS A 224 19.24 -65.43 -11.57
CA LYS A 224 18.95 -65.79 -12.97
C LYS A 224 18.00 -66.97 -13.02
N GLY A 225 17.24 -67.11 -14.10
CA GLY A 225 16.51 -68.31 -14.52
C GLY A 225 15.36 -67.89 -15.43
N ALA A 226 15.44 -67.85 -16.65
CA ALA A 226 15.38 -68.67 -17.84
C ALA A 226 14.07 -69.45 -18.04
N LYS A 227 13.59 -69.33 -19.29
CA LYS A 227 12.65 -70.12 -20.15
C LYS A 227 11.29 -69.47 -20.27
N ALA A 228 10.90 -69.03 -21.48
CA ALA A 228 10.66 -69.64 -22.77
C ALA A 228 9.28 -70.31 -22.87
N GLU A 229 8.64 -69.97 -23.98
CA GLU A 229 7.58 -70.65 -24.75
C GLU A 229 6.15 -70.08 -24.62
N SER A 230 5.80 -69.44 -25.67
CA SER A 230 4.77 -69.74 -26.72
C SER A 230 3.30 -69.78 -26.29
N PHE A 231 2.55 -68.86 -26.75
CA PHE A 231 1.56 -68.93 -27.85
C PHE A 231 1.14 -67.55 -28.28
#